data_2b0513d0449f9c1da4a5e65ca9a6d96d
#
_entry.id   2b0513d0449f9c1da4a5e65ca9a6d96d
#
_cell.length_a   1.000
_cell.length_b   1.000
_cell.length_c   1.000
_cell.angle_alpha   90.00
_cell.angle_beta   90.00
_cell.angle_gamma   90.00
#
_symmetry.space_group_name_H-M   'P 1'
#
loop_
_entity.id
_entity.type
_entity.pdbx_description
1 polymer ?
#
loop_
_entity_poly.entity_id
_entity_poly.type
_entity_poly.pdbx_seq_one_letter_code
_entity_poly.pdbx_strand_id
1 'polypeptide(L)'
;VTTYLWGPENSLIVPTPDVGFLMHDDDSGRCQMHSVGIPENSLIQWAKQFGDKEKIFIDCGAHMGSYSILLADHFKEVLAFEAQRRTFYQLCGNIFLNEKDNVIPRNIAVTDKVHAGETVTLSVVSEDGGGSTILPPQQPVLHSEQVQAMHLDHYRIENVGLIKLDIEGNELQALKGAALTLQKSQYPPIIFEANNDNWYAKKKQDLFEYLGALNYSIAEIRPYENMYVAMQSSKAKF
;
A
#
# COMPACT_ATOMS: atom_id res chain seq x y z
N VAL A 1 -20.59 -6.84 21.84
CA VAL A 1 -19.56 -7.20 22.82
C VAL A 1 -18.27 -7.37 22.06
N THR A 2 -17.35 -6.42 22.23
CA THR A 2 -16.03 -6.49 21.60
C THR A 2 -15.19 -7.49 22.36
N THR A 3 -14.79 -8.58 21.75
CA THR A 3 -13.93 -9.59 22.36
C THR A 3 -12.48 -9.26 21.98
N TYR A 4 -11.67 -8.94 22.96
CA TYR A 4 -10.22 -8.77 22.76
C TYR A 4 -9.55 -10.12 22.99
N LEU A 5 -8.84 -10.61 21.99
CA LEU A 5 -7.94 -11.75 22.15
C LEU A 5 -6.55 -11.20 22.45
N TRP A 6 -6.03 -11.51 23.64
CA TRP A 6 -4.68 -11.15 24.02
C TRP A 6 -3.70 -12.18 23.45
N GLY A 7 -2.77 -11.72 22.65
CA GLY A 7 -1.57 -12.48 22.27
C GLY A 7 -0.51 -12.48 23.39
N PRO A 8 0.70 -12.99 23.13
CA PRO A 8 1.85 -12.82 24.01
C PRO A 8 2.06 -11.32 24.26
N GLU A 9 2.68 -11.01 25.40
CA GLU A 9 2.94 -9.63 25.85
C GLU A 9 3.28 -8.72 24.66
N ASN A 10 2.52 -7.64 24.48
CA ASN A 10 2.65 -6.63 23.43
C ASN A 10 1.99 -6.92 22.07
N SER A 11 1.03 -7.81 21.97
CA SER A 11 0.21 -7.92 20.76
C SER A 11 -1.28 -7.99 21.08
N LEU A 12 -2.06 -7.28 20.29
CA LEU A 12 -3.51 -7.19 20.44
C LEU A 12 -4.19 -7.56 19.12
N ILE A 13 -5.20 -8.41 19.19
CA ILE A 13 -6.14 -8.61 18.08
C ILE A 13 -7.29 -7.64 18.30
N VAL A 14 -7.43 -6.66 17.43
CA VAL A 14 -8.53 -5.69 17.46
C VAL A 14 -9.61 -6.16 16.50
N PRO A 15 -10.74 -6.71 17.00
CA PRO A 15 -11.85 -7.05 16.13
C PRO A 15 -12.58 -5.77 15.72
N THR A 16 -12.85 -5.64 14.44
CA THR A 16 -13.94 -4.79 13.93
C THR A 16 -15.16 -5.69 13.66
N PRO A 17 -16.34 -5.17 13.37
CA PRO A 17 -17.53 -6.00 13.16
C PRO A 17 -17.33 -7.17 12.19
N ASP A 18 -16.48 -6.99 11.17
CA ASP A 18 -16.30 -7.96 10.09
C ASP A 18 -14.86 -8.45 9.91
N VAL A 19 -13.87 -7.81 10.57
CA VAL A 19 -12.45 -8.15 10.44
C VAL A 19 -11.70 -7.98 11.76
N GLY A 20 -10.63 -8.76 11.96
CA GLY A 20 -9.71 -8.65 13.08
C GLY A 20 -8.30 -8.31 12.62
N PHE A 21 -7.57 -7.53 13.41
CA PHE A 21 -6.18 -7.21 13.12
C PHE A 21 -5.26 -7.52 14.30
N LEU A 22 -4.14 -8.18 14.00
CA LEU A 22 -3.03 -8.34 14.89
C LEU A 22 -2.21 -7.04 14.86
N MET A 23 -2.01 -6.44 16.02
CA MET A 23 -1.27 -5.18 16.14
C MET A 23 -0.28 -5.26 17.29
N HIS A 24 0.82 -4.52 17.18
CA HIS A 24 1.77 -4.33 18.28
C HIS A 24 1.27 -3.29 19.27
N ASP A 25 1.75 -3.37 20.53
CA ASP A 25 1.42 -2.37 21.55
C ASP A 25 1.92 -0.96 21.17
N ASP A 26 3.05 -0.89 20.48
CA ASP A 26 3.69 0.36 20.04
C ASP A 26 3.16 0.85 18.68
N ASP A 27 2.17 0.17 18.09
CA ASP A 27 1.57 0.56 16.82
C ASP A 27 0.76 1.84 16.99
N SER A 28 1.15 2.88 16.25
CA SER A 28 0.50 4.20 16.28
C SER A 28 -0.97 4.13 15.83
N GLY A 29 -1.28 3.20 14.92
CA GLY A 29 -2.64 2.92 14.45
C GLY A 29 -3.53 2.27 15.50
N ARG A 30 -2.96 1.65 16.55
CA ARG A 30 -3.73 0.97 17.61
C ARG A 30 -4.68 1.92 18.34
N CYS A 31 -4.17 3.07 18.81
CA CYS A 31 -4.99 4.07 19.48
C CYS A 31 -6.08 4.60 18.54
N GLN A 32 -5.77 4.82 17.29
CA GLN A 32 -6.72 5.25 16.28
C GLN A 32 -7.77 4.18 16.04
N MET A 33 -7.38 2.91 15.90
CA MET A 33 -8.30 1.80 15.69
C MET A 33 -9.28 1.61 16.85
N HIS A 34 -8.83 1.83 18.08
CA HIS A 34 -9.70 1.81 19.26
C HIS A 34 -10.67 2.98 19.34
N SER A 35 -10.26 4.16 18.89
CA SER A 35 -11.05 5.38 19.06
C SER A 35 -11.99 5.65 17.88
N VAL A 36 -11.56 5.39 16.65
CA VAL A 36 -12.30 5.76 15.43
C VAL A 36 -12.46 4.60 14.44
N GLY A 37 -11.94 3.42 14.76
CA GLY A 37 -11.94 2.25 13.88
C GLY A 37 -10.74 2.20 12.95
N ILE A 38 -10.85 1.40 11.89
CA ILE A 38 -9.74 1.17 10.95
C ILE A 38 -9.26 2.50 10.34
N PRO A 39 -7.94 2.79 10.39
CA PRO A 39 -7.38 3.95 9.73
C PRO A 39 -7.82 4.00 8.25
N GLU A 40 -8.11 5.20 7.77
CA GLU A 40 -8.56 5.44 6.39
C GLU A 40 -9.80 4.63 5.94
N ASN A 41 -10.61 4.12 6.87
CA ASN A 41 -11.76 3.28 6.53
C ASN A 41 -12.69 3.92 5.48
N SER A 42 -12.98 5.22 5.59
CA SER A 42 -13.83 5.90 4.61
C SER A 42 -13.21 5.91 3.21
N LEU A 43 -11.88 6.04 3.10
CA LEU A 43 -11.16 5.94 1.84
C LEU A 43 -11.20 4.51 1.29
N ILE A 44 -11.01 3.51 2.14
CA ILE A 44 -11.12 2.10 1.76
C ILE A 44 -12.54 1.77 1.29
N GLN A 45 -13.58 2.23 2.00
CA GLN A 45 -14.97 2.04 1.58
C GLN A 45 -15.23 2.71 0.22
N TRP A 46 -14.71 3.93 0.02
CA TRP A 46 -14.80 4.61 -1.28
C TRP A 46 -14.05 3.83 -2.38
N ALA A 47 -12.89 3.25 -2.09
CA ALA A 47 -12.11 2.47 -3.05
C ALA A 47 -12.83 1.19 -3.54
N LYS A 48 -13.82 0.67 -2.79
CA LYS A 48 -14.65 -0.47 -3.21
C LYS A 48 -15.36 -0.25 -4.55
N GLN A 49 -15.61 1.00 -4.94
CA GLN A 49 -16.22 1.31 -6.25
C GLN A 49 -15.36 0.86 -7.45
N PHE A 50 -14.05 0.66 -7.26
CA PHE A 50 -13.14 0.13 -8.27
C PHE A 50 -13.10 -1.41 -8.30
N GLY A 51 -13.82 -2.05 -7.38
CA GLY A 51 -13.89 -3.50 -7.26
C GLY A 51 -14.44 -4.16 -8.53
N ASP A 52 -13.77 -5.23 -8.94
CA ASP A 52 -14.17 -6.08 -10.06
C ASP A 52 -13.64 -7.49 -9.79
N LYS A 53 -14.54 -8.46 -9.65
CA LYS A 53 -14.21 -9.85 -9.34
C LYS A 53 -13.39 -10.56 -10.42
N GLU A 54 -13.26 -9.97 -11.58
CA GLU A 54 -12.43 -10.50 -12.68
C GLU A 54 -11.05 -9.86 -12.70
N LYS A 55 -10.78 -8.85 -11.84
CA LYS A 55 -9.55 -8.06 -11.85
C LYS A 55 -8.72 -8.23 -10.59
N ILE A 56 -7.45 -7.82 -10.72
CA ILE A 56 -6.45 -7.86 -9.65
C ILE A 56 -6.37 -6.48 -8.98
N PHE A 57 -6.26 -6.46 -7.66
CA PHE A 57 -5.82 -5.30 -6.90
C PHE A 57 -4.34 -5.45 -6.55
N ILE A 58 -3.55 -4.39 -6.78
CA ILE A 58 -2.13 -4.31 -6.38
C ILE A 58 -2.01 -3.30 -5.25
N ASP A 59 -1.53 -3.76 -4.08
CA ASP A 59 -1.33 -2.97 -2.87
C ASP A 59 0.18 -2.90 -2.57
N CYS A 60 0.81 -1.78 -2.92
CA CYS A 60 2.23 -1.53 -2.64
C CYS A 60 2.36 -0.66 -1.39
N GLY A 61 3.08 -1.15 -0.39
CA GLY A 61 3.06 -0.65 0.97
C GLY A 61 1.80 -1.14 1.70
N ALA A 62 1.59 -2.47 1.67
CA ALA A 62 0.38 -3.07 2.23
C ALA A 62 0.28 -2.93 3.75
N HIS A 63 1.42 -2.65 4.42
CA HIS A 63 1.48 -2.50 5.86
C HIS A 63 0.87 -3.70 6.58
N MET A 64 0.01 -3.52 7.57
CA MET A 64 -0.72 -4.59 8.26
C MET A 64 -1.86 -5.21 7.42
N GLY A 65 -2.13 -4.70 6.23
CA GLY A 65 -3.10 -5.26 5.29
C GLY A 65 -4.49 -4.63 5.31
N SER A 66 -4.67 -3.42 5.83
CA SER A 66 -6.00 -2.78 5.91
C SER A 66 -6.69 -2.69 4.55
N TYR A 67 -6.01 -2.19 3.52
CA TYR A 67 -6.56 -2.16 2.16
C TYR A 67 -6.69 -3.57 1.56
N SER A 68 -5.62 -4.36 1.65
CA SER A 68 -5.58 -5.70 1.09
C SER A 68 -6.71 -6.59 1.58
N ILE A 69 -7.00 -6.58 2.90
CA ILE A 69 -8.01 -7.44 3.54
C ILE A 69 -9.42 -6.91 3.26
N LEU A 70 -9.64 -5.59 3.44
CA LEU A 70 -10.97 -5.00 3.30
C LEU A 70 -11.46 -4.90 1.86
N LEU A 71 -10.53 -4.91 0.88
CA LEU A 71 -10.85 -4.94 -0.55
C LEU A 71 -10.81 -6.34 -1.16
N ALA A 72 -10.30 -7.36 -0.45
CA ALA A 72 -10.15 -8.72 -0.97
C ALA A 72 -11.43 -9.27 -1.60
N ASP A 73 -12.57 -9.09 -0.91
CA ASP A 73 -13.86 -9.58 -1.38
C ASP A 73 -14.41 -8.84 -2.61
N HIS A 74 -13.74 -7.79 -3.07
CA HIS A 74 -14.13 -7.00 -4.24
C HIS A 74 -13.29 -7.29 -5.48
N PHE A 75 -12.21 -8.07 -5.35
CA PHE A 75 -11.31 -8.41 -6.45
C PHE A 75 -11.13 -9.92 -6.59
N LYS A 76 -10.66 -10.34 -7.77
CA LYS A 76 -10.29 -11.73 -8.04
C LYS A 76 -9.12 -12.16 -7.16
N GLU A 77 -8.11 -11.31 -7.08
CA GLU A 77 -6.87 -11.53 -6.35
C GLU A 77 -6.30 -10.18 -5.88
N VAL A 78 -5.62 -10.18 -4.76
CA VAL A 78 -4.88 -9.03 -4.24
C VAL A 78 -3.41 -9.40 -4.14
N LEU A 79 -2.55 -8.63 -4.80
CA LEU A 79 -1.11 -8.75 -4.66
C LEU A 79 -0.62 -7.68 -3.68
N ALA A 80 -0.24 -8.10 -2.47
CA ALA A 80 0.14 -7.23 -1.37
C ALA A 80 1.65 -7.23 -1.17
N PHE A 81 2.30 -6.08 -1.37
CA PHE A 81 3.75 -5.90 -1.24
C PHE A 81 4.07 -5.10 0.02
N GLU A 82 4.88 -5.67 0.90
CA GLU A 82 5.35 -5.02 2.12
C GLU A 82 6.85 -5.28 2.29
N ALA A 83 7.63 -4.20 2.41
CA ALA A 83 9.08 -4.29 2.44
C ALA A 83 9.63 -4.61 3.83
N GLN A 84 9.09 -4.03 4.88
CA GLN A 84 9.55 -4.25 6.25
C GLN A 84 9.16 -5.64 6.74
N ARG A 85 10.15 -6.44 7.13
CA ARG A 85 9.95 -7.87 7.47
C ARG A 85 8.96 -8.10 8.60
N ARG A 86 9.06 -7.31 9.67
CA ARG A 86 8.17 -7.43 10.82
C ARG A 86 6.71 -7.13 10.44
N THR A 87 6.49 -6.04 9.72
CA THR A 87 5.18 -5.64 9.21
C THR A 87 4.63 -6.63 8.17
N PHE A 88 5.51 -7.21 7.34
CA PHE A 88 5.13 -8.30 6.43
C PHE A 88 4.62 -9.54 7.18
N TYR A 89 5.25 -9.92 8.32
CA TYR A 89 4.74 -11.03 9.13
C TYR A 89 3.39 -10.70 9.77
N GLN A 90 3.18 -9.44 10.18
CA GLN A 90 1.89 -8.95 10.66
C GLN A 90 0.82 -9.04 9.56
N LEU A 91 1.13 -8.59 8.33
CA LEU A 91 0.28 -8.75 7.16
C LEU A 91 -0.13 -10.22 6.94
N CYS A 92 0.83 -11.13 6.93
CA CYS A 92 0.55 -12.57 6.77
C CYS A 92 -0.36 -13.10 7.88
N GLY A 93 -0.13 -12.71 9.13
CA GLY A 93 -0.97 -13.08 10.27
C GLY A 93 -2.41 -12.54 10.14
N ASN A 94 -2.55 -11.31 9.66
CA ASN A 94 -3.85 -10.68 9.44
C ASN A 94 -4.61 -11.30 8.26
N ILE A 95 -3.92 -11.69 7.19
CA ILE A 95 -4.51 -12.44 6.06
C ILE A 95 -5.09 -13.77 6.58
N PHE A 96 -4.30 -14.52 7.34
CA PHE A 96 -4.72 -15.78 7.93
C PHE A 96 -5.92 -15.60 8.88
N LEU A 97 -5.86 -14.60 9.77
CA LEU A 97 -6.92 -14.32 10.74
C LEU A 97 -8.27 -14.01 10.08
N ASN A 98 -8.25 -13.38 8.90
CA ASN A 98 -9.45 -12.97 8.18
C ASN A 98 -9.85 -13.94 7.04
N GLU A 99 -9.19 -15.09 6.93
CA GLU A 99 -9.47 -16.12 5.91
C GLU A 99 -9.50 -15.56 4.47
N LYS A 100 -8.55 -14.65 4.15
CA LYS A 100 -8.49 -14.00 2.83
C LYS A 100 -7.51 -14.73 1.89
N ASP A 101 -7.90 -15.93 1.44
CA ASP A 101 -7.08 -16.83 0.61
C ASP A 101 -6.68 -16.23 -0.75
N ASN A 102 -7.40 -15.20 -1.23
CA ASN A 102 -7.11 -14.50 -2.47
C ASN A 102 -6.12 -13.32 -2.29
N VAL A 103 -5.60 -13.09 -1.08
CA VAL A 103 -4.54 -12.10 -0.83
C VAL A 103 -3.18 -12.78 -0.82
N ILE A 104 -2.31 -12.39 -1.76
CA ILE A 104 -0.99 -12.98 -1.97
C ILE A 104 0.09 -12.00 -1.47
N PRO A 105 0.63 -12.20 -0.25
CA PRO A 105 1.64 -11.29 0.30
C PRO A 105 3.03 -11.54 -0.29
N ARG A 106 3.82 -10.47 -0.41
CA ARG A 106 5.22 -10.48 -0.89
C ARG A 106 6.08 -9.57 -0.04
N ASN A 107 7.16 -10.10 0.55
CA ASN A 107 8.15 -9.28 1.25
C ASN A 107 9.16 -8.71 0.23
N ILE A 108 8.76 -7.64 -0.42
CA ILE A 108 9.47 -7.02 -1.56
C ILE A 108 9.35 -5.50 -1.45
N ALA A 109 10.45 -4.80 -1.71
CA ALA A 109 10.45 -3.38 -2.00
C ALA A 109 10.13 -3.17 -3.48
N VAL A 110 8.99 -2.56 -3.79
CA VAL A 110 8.59 -2.30 -5.17
C VAL A 110 9.35 -1.08 -5.71
N THR A 111 9.99 -1.24 -6.89
CA THR A 111 10.84 -0.21 -7.49
C THR A 111 10.82 -0.27 -9.03
N ASP A 112 11.76 0.40 -9.69
CA ASP A 112 11.93 0.37 -11.14
C ASP A 112 12.73 -0.86 -11.62
N LYS A 113 12.95 -0.94 -12.94
CA LYS A 113 13.71 -2.04 -13.56
C LYS A 113 15.22 -1.96 -13.30
N VAL A 114 15.74 -0.78 -12.96
CA VAL A 114 17.19 -0.57 -12.77
C VAL A 114 17.66 -1.29 -11.52
N HIS A 115 16.84 -1.29 -10.47
CA HIS A 115 17.17 -1.92 -9.17
C HIS A 115 16.53 -3.30 -8.98
N ALA A 116 15.84 -3.81 -10.00
CA ALA A 116 15.13 -5.08 -9.88
C ALA A 116 16.07 -6.28 -9.69
N GLY A 117 15.76 -7.11 -8.71
CA GLY A 117 16.58 -8.28 -8.36
C GLY A 117 17.75 -7.97 -7.44
N GLU A 118 17.98 -6.71 -7.10
CA GLU A 118 18.98 -6.30 -6.12
C GLU A 118 18.43 -6.44 -4.69
N THR A 119 19.37 -6.64 -3.75
CA THR A 119 19.08 -6.47 -2.32
C THR A 119 19.37 -5.02 -1.97
N VAL A 120 18.35 -4.32 -1.50
CA VAL A 120 18.45 -2.92 -1.09
C VAL A 120 18.34 -2.79 0.42
N THR A 121 18.87 -1.70 0.94
CA THR A 121 18.75 -1.37 2.36
C THR A 121 17.44 -0.62 2.59
N LEU A 122 16.56 -1.17 3.42
CA LEU A 122 15.40 -0.50 3.97
C LEU A 122 15.78 0.18 5.28
N SER A 123 15.60 1.48 5.37
CA SER A 123 15.75 2.25 6.60
C SER A 123 14.45 2.18 7.39
N VAL A 124 14.46 1.49 8.52
CA VAL A 124 13.32 1.37 9.43
C VAL A 124 13.33 2.53 10.39
N VAL A 125 12.30 3.36 10.36
CA VAL A 125 12.17 4.57 11.20
C VAL A 125 11.13 4.41 12.30
N SER A 126 10.24 3.41 12.17
CA SER A 126 9.28 3.04 13.21
C SER A 126 9.07 1.53 13.26
N GLU A 127 8.75 1.00 14.42
CA GLU A 127 8.51 -0.44 14.60
C GLU A 127 7.15 -0.88 14.04
N ASP A 128 6.22 0.05 13.87
CA ASP A 128 4.90 -0.20 13.30
C ASP A 128 4.87 -0.24 11.78
N GLY A 129 5.99 0.07 11.12
CA GLY A 129 6.12 0.01 9.66
C GLY A 129 5.87 1.31 8.92
N GLY A 130 5.32 2.32 9.57
CA GLY A 130 5.09 3.63 8.96
C GLY A 130 6.42 4.38 8.70
N GLY A 131 6.55 5.04 7.55
CA GLY A 131 7.71 5.87 7.19
C GLY A 131 8.97 5.11 6.78
N SER A 132 8.98 3.77 6.77
CA SER A 132 10.17 2.98 6.41
C SER A 132 10.41 3.03 4.91
N THR A 133 11.65 3.38 4.50
CA THR A 133 11.94 3.72 3.10
C THR A 133 13.27 3.12 2.61
N ILE A 134 13.35 2.81 1.31
CA ILE A 134 14.60 2.44 0.62
C ILE A 134 15.36 3.67 0.10
N LEU A 135 14.81 4.85 0.30
CA LEU A 135 15.42 6.14 -0.06
C LEU A 135 16.15 6.74 1.16
N PRO A 136 16.91 7.82 0.99
CA PRO A 136 17.47 8.54 2.13
C PRO A 136 16.36 8.97 3.11
N PRO A 137 16.36 8.46 4.36
CA PRO A 137 15.28 8.69 5.31
C PRO A 137 15.25 10.16 5.77
N GLN A 138 14.05 10.67 6.05
CA GLN A 138 13.83 12.01 6.60
C GLN A 138 13.72 12.02 8.12
N GLN A 139 13.65 10.84 8.74
CA GLN A 139 13.52 10.63 10.17
C GLN A 139 14.73 9.84 10.69
N PRO A 140 14.98 9.85 12.01
CA PRO A 140 16.00 9.00 12.63
C PRO A 140 15.75 7.52 12.33
N VAL A 141 16.79 6.82 11.91
CA VAL A 141 16.72 5.39 11.61
C VAL A 141 16.87 4.59 12.91
N LEU A 142 15.92 3.73 13.22
CA LEU A 142 15.99 2.79 14.33
C LEU A 142 16.97 1.67 14.04
N HIS A 143 16.79 1.03 12.87
CA HIS A 143 17.68 0.00 12.34
C HIS A 143 17.51 -0.10 10.81
N SER A 144 18.31 -0.94 10.19
CA SER A 144 18.21 -1.20 8.76
C SER A 144 18.00 -2.67 8.48
N GLU A 145 17.20 -2.97 7.46
CA GLU A 145 16.95 -4.31 6.96
C GLU A 145 17.44 -4.45 5.52
N GLN A 146 17.79 -5.67 5.13
CA GLN A 146 18.03 -6.01 3.75
C GLN A 146 16.76 -6.61 3.16
N VAL A 147 16.25 -6.01 2.09
CA VAL A 147 15.05 -6.47 1.39
C VAL A 147 15.32 -6.61 -0.11
N GLN A 148 14.67 -7.58 -0.73
CA GLN A 148 14.77 -7.74 -2.19
C GLN A 148 13.93 -6.68 -2.89
N ALA A 149 14.52 -6.00 -3.87
CA ALA A 149 13.82 -5.03 -4.70
C ALA A 149 13.33 -5.68 -6.00
N MET A 150 12.09 -5.37 -6.41
CA MET A 150 11.53 -5.91 -7.64
C MET A 150 10.56 -4.91 -8.30
N HIS A 151 10.48 -4.96 -9.62
CA HIS A 151 9.51 -4.17 -10.38
C HIS A 151 8.22 -4.97 -10.67
N LEU A 152 7.08 -4.31 -10.78
CA LEU A 152 5.79 -4.97 -10.98
C LEU A 152 5.69 -5.74 -12.30
N ASP A 153 6.33 -5.25 -13.36
CA ASP A 153 6.37 -5.94 -14.66
C ASP A 153 7.06 -7.32 -14.62
N HIS A 154 7.87 -7.59 -13.58
CA HIS A 154 8.46 -8.92 -13.35
C HIS A 154 7.41 -10.00 -13.18
N TYR A 155 6.31 -9.67 -12.51
CA TYR A 155 5.23 -10.61 -12.20
C TYR A 155 4.29 -10.84 -13.39
N ARG A 156 4.47 -10.10 -14.49
CA ARG A 156 3.65 -10.20 -15.71
C ARG A 156 2.15 -10.08 -15.43
N ILE A 157 1.79 -9.18 -14.53
CA ILE A 157 0.41 -8.96 -14.08
C ILE A 157 -0.37 -8.31 -15.23
N GLU A 158 -1.56 -8.83 -15.48
CA GLU A 158 -2.52 -8.32 -16.44
C GLU A 158 -3.88 -8.18 -15.77
N ASN A 159 -4.76 -7.38 -16.35
CA ASN A 159 -6.14 -7.23 -15.88
C ASN A 159 -6.23 -6.64 -14.46
N VAL A 160 -5.41 -5.62 -14.18
CA VAL A 160 -5.45 -4.88 -12.91
C VAL A 160 -6.67 -3.96 -12.88
N GLY A 161 -7.39 -3.95 -11.77
CA GLY A 161 -8.55 -3.09 -11.53
C GLY A 161 -8.24 -1.85 -10.69
N LEU A 162 -7.24 -1.96 -9.82
CA LEU A 162 -6.80 -0.88 -8.93
C LEU A 162 -5.33 -1.09 -8.55
N ILE A 163 -4.59 0.00 -8.38
CA ILE A 163 -3.27 0.02 -7.76
C ILE A 163 -3.31 1.00 -6.58
N LYS A 164 -2.79 0.61 -5.41
CA LYS A 164 -2.44 1.52 -4.32
C LYS A 164 -0.92 1.60 -4.24
N LEU A 165 -0.40 2.82 -4.06
CA LEU A 165 1.02 3.10 -3.85
C LEU A 165 1.17 4.02 -2.63
N ASP A 166 1.79 3.50 -1.61
CA ASP A 166 2.10 4.19 -0.37
C ASP A 166 3.40 3.55 0.15
N ILE A 167 4.51 3.98 -0.46
CA ILE A 167 5.84 3.36 -0.33
C ILE A 167 6.93 4.39 -0.05
N GLU A 168 6.53 5.42 0.68
CA GLU A 168 7.40 6.38 1.32
C GLU A 168 8.41 7.04 0.36
N GLY A 169 7.86 7.54 -0.77
CA GLY A 169 8.57 8.36 -1.75
C GLY A 169 9.12 7.61 -2.95
N ASN A 170 8.84 6.31 -3.11
CA ASN A 170 9.29 5.50 -4.25
C ASN A 170 8.20 5.26 -5.31
N GLU A 171 7.08 5.99 -5.25
CA GLU A 171 5.87 5.80 -6.08
C GLU A 171 6.18 5.95 -7.56
N LEU A 172 6.96 6.98 -7.94
CA LEU A 172 7.37 7.19 -9.34
C LEU A 172 8.19 6.02 -9.89
N GLN A 173 9.11 5.48 -9.10
CA GLN A 173 9.95 4.36 -9.52
C GLN A 173 9.10 3.08 -9.65
N ALA A 174 8.20 2.84 -8.71
CA ALA A 174 7.25 1.73 -8.80
C ALA A 174 6.39 1.80 -10.08
N LEU A 175 5.87 2.98 -10.44
CA LEU A 175 5.11 3.18 -11.68
C LEU A 175 5.96 2.98 -12.94
N LYS A 176 7.21 3.43 -12.95
CA LYS A 176 8.15 3.15 -14.05
C LYS A 176 8.43 1.66 -14.19
N GLY A 177 8.50 0.94 -13.06
CA GLY A 177 8.62 -0.51 -13.01
C GLY A 177 7.35 -1.28 -13.37
N ALA A 178 6.22 -0.58 -13.50
CA ALA A 178 4.90 -1.12 -13.84
C ALA A 178 4.43 -0.75 -15.25
N ALA A 179 5.26 -0.21 -16.11
CA ALA A 179 4.86 0.35 -17.40
C ALA A 179 4.08 -0.64 -18.29
N LEU A 180 4.52 -1.91 -18.36
CA LEU A 180 3.81 -2.96 -19.10
C LEU A 180 2.53 -3.40 -18.38
N THR A 181 2.56 -3.50 -17.06
CA THR A 181 1.39 -3.81 -16.23
C THR A 181 0.29 -2.77 -16.42
N LEU A 182 0.63 -1.48 -16.38
CA LEU A 182 -0.30 -0.38 -16.66
C LEU A 182 -0.91 -0.49 -18.06
N GLN A 183 -0.06 -0.67 -19.09
CA GLN A 183 -0.50 -0.76 -20.48
C GLN A 183 -1.43 -1.95 -20.71
N LYS A 184 -1.05 -3.15 -20.26
CA LYS A 184 -1.83 -4.38 -20.42
C LYS A 184 -3.15 -4.36 -19.66
N SER A 185 -3.21 -3.62 -18.56
CA SER A 185 -4.41 -3.43 -17.74
C SER A 185 -5.24 -2.21 -18.18
N GLN A 186 -4.92 -1.60 -19.34
CA GLN A 186 -5.64 -0.44 -19.88
C GLN A 186 -5.66 0.75 -18.90
N TYR A 187 -4.54 0.97 -18.21
CA TYR A 187 -4.31 2.07 -17.28
C TYR A 187 -5.38 2.14 -16.19
N PRO A 188 -5.32 1.24 -15.18
CA PRO A 188 -6.28 1.18 -14.07
C PRO A 188 -6.20 2.43 -13.20
N PRO A 189 -7.23 2.74 -12.39
CA PRO A 189 -7.13 3.74 -11.33
C PRO A 189 -5.96 3.46 -10.39
N ILE A 190 -5.33 4.56 -9.90
CA ILE A 190 -4.21 4.49 -8.97
C ILE A 190 -4.54 5.39 -7.78
N ILE A 191 -4.58 4.84 -6.57
CA ILE A 191 -4.60 5.60 -5.32
C ILE A 191 -3.15 5.67 -4.83
N PHE A 192 -2.66 6.85 -4.49
CA PHE A 192 -1.27 7.00 -4.09
C PHE A 192 -1.07 8.12 -3.08
N GLU A 193 -0.04 7.94 -2.24
CA GLU A 193 0.45 9.01 -1.39
C GLU A 193 1.43 9.91 -2.14
N ALA A 194 1.34 11.23 -1.93
CA ALA A 194 2.31 12.20 -2.40
C ALA A 194 2.42 13.35 -1.39
N ASN A 195 3.41 13.25 -0.52
CA ASN A 195 3.62 14.15 0.61
C ASN A 195 3.73 15.63 0.16
N ASN A 196 3.22 16.54 0.99
CA ASN A 196 3.25 17.98 0.75
C ASN A 196 4.49 18.67 1.31
N ASP A 197 5.38 17.95 1.96
CA ASP A 197 6.60 18.49 2.53
C ASP A 197 7.60 18.95 1.45
N ASN A 198 8.41 19.93 1.81
CA ASN A 198 9.39 20.52 0.88
C ASN A 198 10.38 19.49 0.30
N TRP A 199 10.78 18.47 1.08
CA TRP A 199 11.71 17.45 0.62
C TRP A 199 11.09 16.54 -0.46
N TYR A 200 9.77 16.44 -0.50
CA TYR A 200 9.04 15.64 -1.48
C TYR A 200 8.60 16.45 -2.71
N ALA A 201 8.63 17.78 -2.67
CA ALA A 201 8.05 18.65 -3.70
C ALA A 201 8.50 18.30 -5.14
N LYS A 202 9.81 18.07 -5.33
CA LYS A 202 10.33 17.68 -6.66
C LYS A 202 9.86 16.27 -7.07
N LYS A 203 9.82 15.32 -6.16
CA LYS A 203 9.34 13.97 -6.44
C LYS A 203 7.86 13.98 -6.82
N LYS A 204 7.05 14.77 -6.10
CA LYS A 204 5.63 14.98 -6.40
C LYS A 204 5.42 15.57 -7.80
N GLN A 205 6.19 16.60 -8.14
CA GLN A 205 6.13 17.18 -9.47
C GLN A 205 6.44 16.12 -10.55
N ASP A 206 7.55 15.38 -10.41
CA ASP A 206 7.98 14.37 -11.38
C ASP A 206 6.95 13.23 -11.49
N LEU A 207 6.33 12.81 -10.37
CA LEU A 207 5.26 11.81 -10.33
C LEU A 207 4.02 12.29 -11.09
N PHE A 208 3.59 13.54 -10.85
CA PHE A 208 2.42 14.13 -11.52
C PHE A 208 2.66 14.32 -13.00
N GLU A 209 3.86 14.78 -13.40
CA GLU A 209 4.26 14.88 -14.80
C GLU A 209 4.25 13.52 -15.51
N TYR A 210 4.77 12.47 -14.84
CA TYR A 210 4.76 11.11 -15.39
C TYR A 210 3.33 10.58 -15.59
N LEU A 211 2.46 10.74 -14.59
CA LEU A 211 1.05 10.34 -14.69
C LEU A 211 0.31 11.14 -15.76
N GLY A 212 0.56 12.46 -15.85
CA GLY A 212 0.00 13.32 -16.88
C GLY A 212 0.40 12.90 -18.30
N ALA A 213 1.68 12.51 -18.50
CA ALA A 213 2.17 11.99 -19.78
C ALA A 213 1.50 10.66 -20.17
N LEU A 214 0.98 9.90 -19.21
CA LEU A 214 0.17 8.72 -19.44
C LEU A 214 -1.33 9.01 -19.56
N ASN A 215 -1.73 10.28 -19.69
CA ASN A 215 -3.13 10.75 -19.77
C ASN A 215 -3.98 10.46 -18.51
N TYR A 216 -3.37 10.44 -17.33
CA TYR A 216 -4.11 10.42 -16.09
C TYR A 216 -4.52 11.85 -15.67
N SER A 217 -5.75 12.00 -15.22
CA SER A 217 -6.21 13.14 -14.42
C SER A 217 -6.03 12.80 -12.95
N ILE A 218 -5.52 13.75 -12.17
CA ILE A 218 -5.18 13.55 -10.76
C ILE A 218 -6.08 14.44 -9.91
N ALA A 219 -6.64 13.89 -8.84
CA ALA A 219 -7.40 14.64 -7.84
C ALA A 219 -6.95 14.27 -6.42
N GLU A 220 -6.95 15.24 -5.52
CA GLU A 220 -6.74 15.04 -4.10
C GLU A 220 -7.98 14.36 -3.48
N ILE A 221 -7.77 13.38 -2.61
CA ILE A 221 -8.86 12.67 -1.94
C ILE A 221 -9.11 13.30 -0.56
N ARG A 222 -10.06 14.19 -0.45
CA ARG A 222 -10.39 14.85 0.82
C ARG A 222 -11.30 13.99 1.69
N PRO A 223 -11.13 14.02 3.02
CA PRO A 223 -10.28 14.92 3.81
C PRO A 223 -8.86 14.38 4.07
N TYR A 224 -8.41 13.36 3.35
CA TYR A 224 -7.10 12.71 3.55
C TYR A 224 -5.99 13.58 2.96
N GLU A 225 -5.13 14.10 3.82
CA GLU A 225 -3.94 14.84 3.40
C GLU A 225 -2.98 13.89 2.67
N ASN A 226 -2.31 14.41 1.62
CA ASN A 226 -1.33 13.67 0.81
C ASN A 226 -1.86 12.50 -0.03
N MET A 227 -3.15 12.15 0.08
CA MET A 227 -3.74 11.06 -0.71
C MET A 227 -4.36 11.58 -2.01
N TYR A 228 -4.04 10.92 -3.10
CA TYR A 228 -4.48 11.28 -4.45
C TYR A 228 -5.05 10.07 -5.18
N VAL A 229 -5.94 10.34 -6.13
CA VAL A 229 -6.37 9.36 -7.12
C VAL A 229 -5.99 9.84 -8.51
N ALA A 230 -5.42 8.95 -9.30
CA ALA A 230 -5.20 9.14 -10.73
C ALA A 230 -6.14 8.22 -11.51
N MET A 231 -6.87 8.79 -12.48
CA MET A 231 -7.78 8.07 -13.37
C MET A 231 -7.53 8.48 -14.81
N GLN A 232 -7.70 7.57 -15.77
CA GLN A 232 -7.63 7.92 -17.18
C GLN A 232 -8.60 9.06 -17.49
N SER A 233 -8.13 10.11 -18.16
CA SER A 233 -8.90 11.34 -18.43
C SER A 233 -10.23 11.07 -19.11
N SER A 234 -10.31 10.02 -19.95
CA SER A 234 -11.56 9.57 -20.59
C SER A 234 -12.56 8.90 -19.63
N LYS A 235 -12.11 8.49 -18.45
CA LYS A 235 -12.91 7.78 -17.41
C LYS A 235 -13.11 8.61 -16.16
N ALA A 236 -12.35 9.73 -16.00
CA ALA A 236 -12.40 10.57 -14.81
C ALA A 236 -13.75 11.28 -14.70
N LYS A 237 -14.44 11.03 -13.60
CA LYS A 237 -15.62 11.77 -13.15
C LYS A 237 -15.34 12.15 -11.70
N PHE A 238 -14.68 13.30 -11.52
CA PHE A 238 -14.39 13.85 -10.22
C PHE A 238 -15.55 14.72 -9.73
#